data_1667fb103808200b6fed18ed5ac5c3fe
#
_entry.id   1667fb103808200b6fed18ed5ac5c3fe
#
_cell.length_a   1.000
_cell.length_b   1.000
_cell.length_c   1.000
_cell.angle_alpha   90.00
_cell.angle_beta   90.00
_cell.angle_gamma   90.00
#
_symmetry.space_group_name_H-M   'P 1'
#
loop_
_entity.id
_entity.type
_entity.pdbx_description
1 polymer ?
#
loop_
_entity_poly.entity_id
_entity_poly.type
_entity_poly.pdbx_seq_one_letter_code
_entity_poly.pdbx_strand_id
1 'polypeptide(L)'
;MSLKLDVFQQVYQLSLASNMAQACQASPLELQTMIAAALPETLTKYAGPGWEVAWGPAVWKHDGATDEMPPDNVWYVAKHPAIEFEDGSICPTYVVAIAASTGDDFKSYDWLYEGFGVGQVVNFLEWAEGGRIVAPPVSSLPTSNLAYTAKSTTDAAYTLAAFPPLGSQPLKEFLKALNPQPGSKLIFTGHSLGGILSPTLAVALTVAGFTRKFKGNTLVYPICGASPGNTHFGELFQDLFPPRGDISTYRRWNVNLVNELDPVPQLWCVDPMGKLNLNNIPHLYGELPQAARIYMNSIVRCLKARATASGMMYSPLRYSLIRGPEPSSPPKNAEEVIAEFTKQHSRAYNEVVLGSAPTPGSLRQRFTRVRRSRL
;
A
#
# COMPACT_ATOMS: atom_id res chain seq x y z
N MET A 1 24.64 -17.22 -10.10
CA MET A 1 24.82 -16.23 -9.03
C MET A 1 23.44 -15.65 -8.75
N SER A 2 22.94 -15.71 -7.51
CA SER A 2 21.71 -14.97 -7.16
C SER A 2 22.01 -13.47 -7.24
N LEU A 3 21.17 -12.70 -7.92
CA LEU A 3 21.24 -11.24 -7.90
C LEU A 3 21.16 -10.76 -6.44
N LYS A 4 22.20 -10.04 -5.98
CA LYS A 4 22.15 -9.39 -4.66
C LYS A 4 21.18 -8.23 -4.75
N LEU A 5 20.00 -8.35 -4.12
CA LEU A 5 19.00 -7.28 -4.05
C LEU A 5 19.46 -6.20 -3.06
N ASP A 6 19.28 -4.94 -3.42
CA ASP A 6 19.43 -3.83 -2.46
C ASP A 6 18.26 -3.79 -1.46
N VAL A 7 18.34 -2.92 -0.44
CA VAL A 7 17.32 -2.84 0.62
C VAL A 7 15.93 -2.45 0.07
N PHE A 8 15.87 -1.57 -0.91
CA PHE A 8 14.60 -1.15 -1.52
C PHE A 8 13.94 -2.29 -2.29
N GLN A 9 14.73 -3.05 -3.05
CA GLN A 9 14.29 -4.23 -3.77
C GLN A 9 13.80 -5.33 -2.80
N GLN A 10 14.51 -5.55 -1.69
CA GLN A 10 14.09 -6.50 -0.66
C GLN A 10 12.76 -6.06 -0.02
N VAL A 11 12.63 -4.79 0.39
CA VAL A 11 11.40 -4.24 0.97
C VAL A 11 10.23 -4.28 -0.02
N TYR A 12 10.50 -4.03 -1.32
CA TYR A 12 9.50 -4.18 -2.37
C TYR A 12 9.03 -5.64 -2.52
N GLN A 13 9.95 -6.61 -2.48
CA GLN A 13 9.60 -8.03 -2.50
C GLN A 13 8.75 -8.44 -1.28
N LEU A 14 9.02 -7.87 -0.10
CA LEU A 14 8.18 -8.08 1.09
C LEU A 14 6.77 -7.52 0.88
N SER A 15 6.64 -6.33 0.28
CA SER A 15 5.35 -5.76 -0.11
C SER A 15 4.60 -6.68 -1.09
N LEU A 16 5.26 -7.21 -2.12
CA LEU A 16 4.65 -8.15 -3.06
C LEU A 16 4.25 -9.49 -2.39
N ALA A 17 5.02 -9.95 -1.41
CA ALA A 17 4.70 -11.19 -0.68
C ALA A 17 3.41 -11.09 0.13
N SER A 18 3.00 -9.89 0.58
CA SER A 18 1.70 -9.71 1.26
C SER A 18 0.50 -10.00 0.34
N ASN A 19 0.68 -9.92 -0.97
CA ASN A 19 -0.37 -10.13 -1.98
C ASN A 19 -0.64 -11.59 -2.32
N MET A 20 0.08 -12.54 -1.72
CA MET A 20 0.03 -13.95 -2.13
C MET A 20 -1.36 -14.60 -2.02
N ALA A 21 -2.25 -14.09 -1.17
CA ALA A 21 -3.60 -14.63 -0.96
C ALA A 21 -4.71 -13.80 -1.64
N GLN A 22 -4.39 -12.72 -2.37
CA GLN A 22 -5.38 -11.81 -2.96
C GLN A 22 -6.43 -12.49 -3.85
N ALA A 23 -6.08 -13.58 -4.52
CA ALA A 23 -6.99 -14.35 -5.38
C ALA A 23 -7.52 -15.63 -4.70
N CYS A 24 -7.33 -15.80 -3.39
CA CYS A 24 -7.75 -16.98 -2.65
C CYS A 24 -9.11 -16.74 -1.98
N GLN A 25 -9.97 -17.74 -2.04
CA GLN A 25 -11.31 -17.76 -1.46
C GLN A 25 -11.33 -18.84 -0.38
N ALA A 26 -11.42 -18.47 0.87
CA ALA A 26 -11.50 -19.33 2.04
C ALA A 26 -11.83 -18.50 3.28
N SER A 27 -12.08 -19.13 4.42
CA SER A 27 -12.26 -18.41 5.69
C SER A 27 -10.98 -17.65 6.10
N PRO A 28 -11.09 -16.59 6.92
CA PRO A 28 -9.92 -15.88 7.44
C PRO A 28 -8.88 -16.79 8.11
N LEU A 29 -9.34 -17.81 8.86
CA LEU A 29 -8.48 -18.80 9.51
C LEU A 29 -7.70 -19.65 8.50
N GLU A 30 -8.37 -20.15 7.48
CA GLU A 30 -7.73 -20.95 6.43
C GLU A 30 -6.73 -20.12 5.64
N LEU A 31 -7.09 -18.89 5.25
CA LEU A 31 -6.19 -17.95 4.56
C LEU A 31 -4.96 -17.64 5.42
N GLN A 32 -5.16 -17.31 6.70
CA GLN A 32 -4.04 -17.05 7.62
C GLN A 32 -3.11 -18.27 7.72
N THR A 33 -3.67 -19.49 7.85
CA THR A 33 -2.91 -20.74 7.94
C THR A 33 -2.12 -21.00 6.66
N MET A 34 -2.75 -20.80 5.49
CA MET A 34 -2.10 -20.99 4.18
C MET A 34 -0.94 -20.00 3.99
N ILE A 35 -1.15 -18.73 4.34
CA ILE A 35 -0.11 -17.70 4.22
C ILE A 35 1.02 -17.99 5.21
N ALA A 36 0.70 -18.29 6.46
CA ALA A 36 1.71 -18.61 7.49
C ALA A 36 2.62 -19.78 7.10
N ALA A 37 2.06 -20.80 6.44
CA ALA A 37 2.85 -21.93 5.94
C ALA A 37 3.76 -21.58 4.75
N ALA A 38 3.33 -20.68 3.85
CA ALA A 38 4.05 -20.36 2.62
C ALA A 38 4.99 -19.15 2.73
N LEU A 39 4.72 -18.25 3.67
CA LEU A 39 5.40 -16.96 3.78
C LEU A 39 6.90 -17.09 4.06
N PRO A 40 7.38 -17.92 5.01
CA PRO A 40 8.82 -18.03 5.30
C PRO A 40 9.66 -18.43 4.08
N GLU A 41 9.22 -19.42 3.31
CA GLU A 41 9.88 -19.83 2.07
C GLU A 41 9.84 -18.71 1.02
N THR A 42 8.69 -18.01 0.93
CA THR A 42 8.51 -16.90 -0.01
C THR A 42 9.47 -15.75 0.30
N LEU A 43 9.63 -15.37 1.58
CA LEU A 43 10.55 -14.32 2.00
C LEU A 43 12.00 -14.69 1.64
N THR A 44 12.43 -15.90 2.01
CA THR A 44 13.79 -16.38 1.70
C THR A 44 14.06 -16.40 0.20
N LYS A 45 13.09 -16.85 -0.59
CA LYS A 45 13.24 -17.01 -2.04
C LYS A 45 13.29 -15.69 -2.80
N TYR A 46 12.46 -14.71 -2.41
CA TYR A 46 12.26 -13.50 -3.19
C TYR A 46 12.91 -12.26 -2.58
N ALA A 47 12.84 -12.08 -1.27
CA ALA A 47 13.52 -10.96 -0.60
C ALA A 47 14.96 -11.29 -0.20
N GLY A 48 15.31 -12.57 -0.09
CA GLY A 48 16.64 -13.05 0.22
C GLY A 48 16.72 -13.80 1.56
N PRO A 49 17.84 -14.44 1.84
CA PRO A 49 18.04 -15.18 3.09
C PRO A 49 18.07 -14.24 4.31
N GLY A 50 17.71 -14.76 5.47
CA GLY A 50 17.74 -14.05 6.75
C GLY A 50 16.43 -13.33 7.12
N TRP A 51 15.48 -13.21 6.21
CA TRP A 51 14.14 -12.73 6.53
C TRP A 51 13.30 -13.78 7.24
N GLU A 52 12.69 -13.40 8.36
CA GLU A 52 11.81 -14.23 9.16
C GLU A 52 10.50 -13.47 9.44
N VAL A 53 9.41 -14.21 9.64
CA VAL A 53 8.13 -13.64 10.08
C VAL A 53 8.21 -13.37 11.60
N ALA A 54 8.12 -12.10 11.98
CA ALA A 54 8.16 -11.69 13.38
C ALA A 54 6.78 -11.58 14.00
N TRP A 55 5.74 -11.30 13.19
CA TRP A 55 4.35 -11.21 13.63
C TRP A 55 3.39 -11.38 12.43
N GLY A 56 2.21 -11.95 12.70
CA GLY A 56 1.24 -12.25 11.67
C GLY A 56 1.56 -13.59 10.96
N PRO A 57 1.06 -13.80 9.72
CA PRO A 57 0.20 -12.90 8.96
C PRO A 57 -1.15 -12.67 9.64
N ALA A 58 -1.70 -11.48 9.50
CA ALA A 58 -3.08 -11.20 9.82
C ALA A 58 -3.91 -11.14 8.53
N VAL A 59 -5.13 -11.63 8.61
CA VAL A 59 -6.10 -11.65 7.51
C VAL A 59 -7.42 -11.11 8.03
N TRP A 60 -7.93 -10.10 7.38
CA TRP A 60 -9.21 -9.49 7.75
C TRP A 60 -10.18 -9.51 6.57
N LYS A 61 -11.44 -9.74 6.88
CA LYS A 61 -12.58 -9.56 6.00
C LYS A 61 -13.64 -8.73 6.73
N HIS A 62 -14.36 -7.89 6.00
CA HIS A 62 -15.43 -7.07 6.56
C HIS A 62 -16.59 -7.91 7.09
N ASP A 63 -17.39 -7.32 7.97
CA ASP A 63 -18.59 -7.97 8.51
C ASP A 63 -19.58 -8.28 7.39
N GLY A 64 -20.01 -9.55 7.33
CA GLY A 64 -20.89 -10.05 6.26
C GLY A 64 -20.15 -10.62 5.04
N ALA A 65 -18.83 -10.56 4.98
CA ALA A 65 -18.07 -11.25 3.93
C ALA A 65 -18.19 -12.78 4.07
N THR A 66 -18.32 -13.45 2.93
CA THR A 66 -18.37 -14.92 2.85
C THR A 66 -17.00 -15.52 2.59
N ASP A 67 -16.87 -16.84 2.75
CA ASP A 67 -15.62 -17.55 2.43
C ASP A 67 -15.30 -17.53 0.94
N GLU A 68 -16.31 -17.31 0.08
CA GLU A 68 -16.16 -17.17 -1.37
C GLU A 68 -15.57 -15.82 -1.79
N MET A 69 -15.52 -14.84 -0.87
CA MET A 69 -14.87 -13.57 -1.11
C MET A 69 -13.36 -13.67 -0.78
N PRO A 70 -12.49 -12.95 -1.49
CA PRO A 70 -11.09 -12.83 -1.11
C PRO A 70 -10.94 -12.00 0.18
N PRO A 71 -9.76 -11.97 0.82
CA PRO A 71 -9.51 -11.12 1.99
C PRO A 71 -9.48 -9.64 1.60
N ASP A 72 -10.03 -8.77 2.45
CA ASP A 72 -9.95 -7.32 2.24
C ASP A 72 -8.57 -6.78 2.62
N ASN A 73 -8.00 -7.24 3.75
CA ASN A 73 -6.65 -6.87 4.16
C ASN A 73 -5.81 -8.09 4.57
N VAL A 74 -4.55 -8.06 4.17
CA VAL A 74 -3.50 -9.00 4.60
C VAL A 74 -2.26 -8.19 4.96
N TRP A 75 -1.69 -8.44 6.16
CA TRP A 75 -0.45 -7.78 6.58
C TRP A 75 0.36 -8.66 7.53
N TYR A 76 1.65 -8.38 7.61
CA TYR A 76 2.56 -9.09 8.50
C TYR A 76 3.77 -8.21 8.85
N VAL A 77 4.56 -8.65 9.83
CA VAL A 77 5.86 -8.06 10.12
C VAL A 77 6.95 -9.09 9.82
N ALA A 78 7.85 -8.75 8.92
CA ALA A 78 9.10 -9.46 8.71
C ALA A 78 10.22 -8.82 9.55
N LYS A 79 11.23 -9.61 9.95
CA LYS A 79 12.47 -9.12 10.58
C LYS A 79 13.69 -9.70 9.88
N HIS A 80 14.78 -8.94 9.90
CA HIS A 80 16.10 -9.38 9.43
C HIS A 80 17.16 -8.90 10.44
N PRO A 81 18.13 -9.74 10.82
CA PRO A 81 19.14 -9.37 11.84
C PRO A 81 20.11 -8.29 11.37
N ALA A 82 20.40 -8.17 10.08
CA ALA A 82 21.42 -7.29 9.55
C ALA A 82 21.17 -6.96 8.07
N ILE A 83 20.50 -5.83 7.78
CA ILE A 83 20.29 -5.31 6.43
C ILE A 83 21.29 -4.19 6.16
N GLU A 84 21.94 -4.26 5.00
CA GLU A 84 22.79 -3.19 4.47
C GLU A 84 21.91 -2.12 3.81
N PHE A 85 21.99 -0.88 4.30
CA PHE A 85 21.28 0.28 3.76
C PHE A 85 22.14 1.04 2.76
N GLU A 86 21.53 1.97 2.02
CA GLU A 86 22.17 2.79 0.98
C GLU A 86 23.29 3.68 1.50
N ASP A 87 23.29 4.01 2.79
CA ASP A 87 24.34 4.77 3.48
C ASP A 87 25.50 3.90 4.00
N GLY A 88 25.47 2.59 3.69
CA GLY A 88 26.46 1.60 4.16
C GLY A 88 26.21 1.11 5.59
N SER A 89 25.21 1.61 6.30
CA SER A 89 24.86 1.12 7.63
C SER A 89 24.28 -0.30 7.56
N ILE A 90 24.63 -1.14 8.53
CA ILE A 90 24.07 -2.50 8.67
C ILE A 90 23.29 -2.53 9.97
N CYS A 91 21.98 -2.76 9.87
CA CYS A 91 21.08 -2.67 11.02
C CYS A 91 20.07 -3.83 11.07
N PRO A 92 19.68 -4.28 12.28
CA PRO A 92 18.48 -5.08 12.45
C PRO A 92 17.26 -4.30 11.95
N THR A 93 16.39 -4.96 11.22
CA THR A 93 15.29 -4.29 10.52
C THR A 93 13.99 -5.06 10.67
N TYR A 94 12.91 -4.33 10.95
CA TYR A 94 11.54 -4.82 10.95
C TYR A 94 10.77 -4.16 9.81
N VAL A 95 9.98 -4.92 9.07
CA VAL A 95 9.18 -4.41 7.95
C VAL A 95 7.72 -4.81 8.13
N VAL A 96 6.85 -3.83 8.27
CA VAL A 96 5.39 -4.00 8.22
C VAL A 96 4.99 -3.95 6.75
N ALA A 97 4.60 -5.08 6.19
CA ALA A 97 4.19 -5.21 4.79
C ALA A 97 2.67 -5.38 4.71
N ILE A 98 2.02 -4.54 3.89
CA ILE A 98 0.57 -4.43 3.74
C ILE A 98 0.20 -4.76 2.31
N ALA A 99 -0.79 -5.62 2.12
CA ALA A 99 -1.26 -6.04 0.81
C ALA A 99 -1.94 -4.90 0.04
N ALA A 100 -1.91 -5.02 -1.28
CA ALA A 100 -2.74 -4.25 -2.20
C ALA A 100 -4.20 -4.75 -2.14
N SER A 101 -5.10 -4.04 -2.83
CA SER A 101 -6.48 -4.51 -3.04
C SER A 101 -6.49 -5.87 -3.72
N THR A 102 -7.53 -6.63 -3.45
CA THR A 102 -7.78 -7.88 -4.16
C THR A 102 -8.01 -7.60 -5.64
N GLY A 103 -7.24 -8.23 -6.48
CA GLY A 103 -7.07 -7.88 -7.90
C GLY A 103 -8.32 -7.74 -8.72
N ASP A 104 -8.78 -8.11 -9.66
CA ASP A 104 -9.69 -7.92 -10.77
C ASP A 104 -11.17 -7.60 -10.46
N ASP A 105 -11.62 -7.60 -9.20
CA ASP A 105 -13.01 -7.30 -8.86
C ASP A 105 -13.19 -5.90 -8.25
N PHE A 106 -13.49 -4.93 -9.11
CA PHE A 106 -13.86 -3.55 -8.71
C PHE A 106 -15.11 -3.48 -7.83
N LYS A 107 -15.73 -4.62 -7.48
CA LYS A 107 -16.88 -4.74 -6.57
C LYS A 107 -16.49 -5.23 -5.18
N SER A 108 -15.22 -5.56 -4.95
CA SER A 108 -14.75 -5.96 -3.62
C SER A 108 -14.85 -4.82 -2.60
N TYR A 109 -14.95 -5.16 -1.32
CA TYR A 109 -15.06 -4.18 -0.22
C TYR A 109 -13.89 -3.20 -0.18
N ASP A 110 -12.68 -3.70 -0.36
CA ASP A 110 -11.45 -2.91 -0.38
C ASP A 110 -11.44 -1.90 -1.55
N TRP A 111 -11.99 -2.25 -2.70
CA TRP A 111 -12.18 -1.31 -3.80
C TRP A 111 -13.31 -0.32 -3.52
N LEU A 112 -14.51 -0.81 -3.16
CA LEU A 112 -15.70 0.02 -3.04
C LEU A 112 -15.68 0.91 -1.80
N TYR A 113 -15.10 0.46 -0.70
CA TYR A 113 -15.06 1.18 0.56
C TYR A 113 -13.68 1.74 0.86
N GLU A 114 -12.65 0.92 1.02
CA GLU A 114 -11.33 1.38 1.45
C GLU A 114 -10.62 2.23 0.39
N GLY A 115 -10.69 1.84 -0.89
CA GLY A 115 -10.13 2.59 -1.99
C GLY A 115 -10.98 3.79 -2.42
N PHE A 116 -12.31 3.67 -2.47
CA PHE A 116 -13.23 4.64 -3.05
C PHE A 116 -14.18 5.32 -2.05
N GLY A 117 -14.12 4.96 -0.77
CA GLY A 117 -14.92 5.55 0.30
C GLY A 117 -14.46 6.94 0.76
N VAL A 118 -14.13 7.83 -0.18
CA VAL A 118 -13.47 9.12 0.07
C VAL A 118 -14.45 10.28 0.32
N GLY A 119 -15.76 10.03 0.35
CA GLY A 119 -16.78 11.06 0.56
C GLY A 119 -16.92 11.52 2.02
N GLN A 120 -16.27 10.85 2.97
CA GLN A 120 -16.24 11.19 4.40
C GLN A 120 -14.80 11.29 4.87
N VAL A 121 -14.54 12.15 5.84
CA VAL A 121 -13.19 12.41 6.35
C VAL A 121 -13.12 12.33 7.87
N VAL A 122 -11.91 12.14 8.37
CA VAL A 122 -11.57 12.13 9.80
C VAL A 122 -10.55 13.22 10.07
N ASN A 123 -10.69 13.97 11.17
CA ASN A 123 -9.61 14.77 11.71
C ASN A 123 -8.53 13.81 12.25
N PHE A 124 -7.49 13.63 11.43
CA PHE A 124 -6.54 12.55 11.63
C PHE A 124 -5.70 12.73 12.90
N LEU A 125 -5.25 13.95 13.14
CA LEU A 125 -4.39 14.23 14.29
C LEU A 125 -5.16 14.06 15.60
N GLU A 126 -6.39 14.59 15.68
CA GLU A 126 -7.27 14.41 16.83
C GLU A 126 -7.55 12.91 17.10
N TRP A 127 -7.76 12.13 16.04
CA TRP A 127 -7.98 10.70 16.17
C TRP A 127 -6.74 9.95 16.67
N ALA A 128 -5.55 10.29 16.18
CA ALA A 128 -4.32 9.58 16.48
C ALA A 128 -3.65 10.00 17.80
N GLU A 129 -3.84 11.25 18.27
CA GLU A 129 -3.11 11.83 19.41
C GLU A 129 -3.41 11.17 20.74
N GLY A 130 -4.54 10.60 20.98
CA GLY A 130 -4.93 10.11 22.31
C GLY A 130 -4.15 8.87 22.81
N GLY A 131 -3.14 8.38 22.10
CA GLY A 131 -2.42 7.13 22.44
C GLY A 131 -3.29 5.88 22.37
N ARG A 132 -4.53 6.03 21.94
CA ARG A 132 -5.54 4.99 21.78
C ARG A 132 -6.03 5.00 20.35
N ILE A 133 -5.52 4.14 19.54
CA ILE A 133 -6.10 3.93 18.20
C ILE A 133 -7.41 3.16 18.40
N VAL A 134 -8.53 3.88 18.29
CA VAL A 134 -9.92 3.38 18.37
C VAL A 134 -10.62 3.61 17.05
N ALA A 135 -11.86 3.09 16.88
CA ALA A 135 -12.63 3.32 15.65
C ALA A 135 -12.78 4.83 15.39
N PRO A 136 -12.39 5.33 14.20
CA PRO A 136 -12.33 6.77 13.93
C PRO A 136 -13.72 7.36 13.74
N PRO A 137 -13.99 8.54 14.34
CA PRO A 137 -15.24 9.27 14.12
C PRO A 137 -15.24 9.97 12.77
N VAL A 138 -16.41 10.20 12.22
CA VAL A 138 -16.58 11.07 11.03
C VAL A 138 -16.50 12.53 11.45
N SER A 139 -15.74 13.33 10.70
CA SER A 139 -15.74 14.80 10.84
C SER A 139 -16.89 15.40 10.05
N SER A 140 -17.74 16.15 10.71
CA SER A 140 -18.95 16.73 10.10
C SER A 140 -18.65 17.88 9.14
N LEU A 141 -17.62 18.67 9.42
CA LEU A 141 -17.19 19.82 8.61
C LEU A 141 -15.66 19.91 8.63
N PRO A 142 -14.97 19.48 7.56
CA PRO A 142 -13.52 19.63 7.49
C PRO A 142 -13.14 21.12 7.37
N THR A 143 -12.16 21.53 8.15
CA THR A 143 -11.55 22.86 8.07
C THR A 143 -10.27 22.80 7.26
N SER A 144 -9.91 23.88 6.58
CA SER A 144 -8.78 23.90 5.65
C SER A 144 -7.40 23.83 6.32
N ASN A 145 -7.31 23.99 7.64
CA ASN A 145 -6.05 24.13 8.39
C ASN A 145 -5.69 22.92 9.26
N LEU A 146 -6.41 21.82 9.15
CA LEU A 146 -6.13 20.60 9.93
C LEU A 146 -5.84 19.41 9.01
N ALA A 147 -5.10 18.43 9.54
CA ALA A 147 -4.81 17.21 8.83
C ALA A 147 -6.03 16.28 8.80
N TYR A 148 -6.55 16.03 7.60
CA TYR A 148 -7.66 15.12 7.36
C TYR A 148 -7.25 13.99 6.42
N THR A 149 -7.82 12.81 6.66
CA THR A 149 -7.75 11.66 5.75
C THR A 149 -9.15 11.16 5.41
N ALA A 150 -9.27 10.39 4.34
CA ALA A 150 -10.51 9.66 4.07
C ALA A 150 -10.88 8.77 5.25
N LYS A 151 -12.18 8.74 5.59
CA LYS A 151 -12.68 7.89 6.70
C LYS A 151 -12.35 6.43 6.44
N SER A 152 -12.57 5.95 5.22
CA SER A 152 -12.29 4.57 4.81
C SER A 152 -10.81 4.21 4.96
N THR A 153 -9.90 5.10 4.58
CA THR A 153 -8.45 4.91 4.77
C THR A 153 -8.08 4.86 6.26
N THR A 154 -8.74 5.70 7.08
CA THR A 154 -8.50 5.71 8.53
C THR A 154 -9.10 4.47 9.21
N ASP A 155 -10.28 4.00 8.77
CA ASP A 155 -10.88 2.75 9.23
C ASP A 155 -9.96 1.56 8.94
N ALA A 156 -9.41 1.48 7.72
CA ALA A 156 -8.46 0.45 7.35
C ALA A 156 -7.17 0.52 8.19
N ALA A 157 -6.62 1.72 8.41
CA ALA A 157 -5.47 1.91 9.29
C ALA A 157 -5.77 1.50 10.75
N TYR A 158 -6.99 1.77 11.24
CA TYR A 158 -7.46 1.27 12.53
C TYR A 158 -7.51 -0.26 12.56
N THR A 159 -8.08 -0.89 11.54
CA THR A 159 -8.14 -2.35 11.41
C THR A 159 -6.75 -2.96 11.43
N LEU A 160 -5.82 -2.45 10.64
CA LEU A 160 -4.43 -2.91 10.61
C LEU A 160 -3.73 -2.78 11.97
N ALA A 161 -4.00 -1.70 12.72
CA ALA A 161 -3.38 -1.47 14.02
C ALA A 161 -3.99 -2.31 15.14
N ALA A 162 -5.32 -2.50 15.13
CA ALA A 162 -6.10 -2.97 16.27
C ALA A 162 -6.65 -4.40 16.11
N PHE A 163 -6.79 -4.90 14.89
CA PHE A 163 -7.28 -6.26 14.66
C PHE A 163 -6.14 -7.28 14.86
N PRO A 164 -6.30 -8.27 15.75
CA PRO A 164 -5.27 -9.28 15.98
C PRO A 164 -5.35 -10.40 14.94
N PRO A 165 -4.21 -10.96 14.50
CA PRO A 165 -4.23 -12.26 13.84
C PRO A 165 -4.71 -13.33 14.82
N LEU A 166 -5.30 -14.40 14.30
CA LEU A 166 -5.79 -15.49 15.13
C LEU A 166 -4.64 -16.07 15.98
N GLY A 167 -4.86 -16.14 17.29
CA GLY A 167 -3.86 -16.66 18.23
C GLY A 167 -2.74 -15.67 18.60
N SER A 168 -2.85 -14.39 18.26
CA SER A 168 -1.83 -13.38 18.57
C SER A 168 -2.45 -12.06 19.04
N GLN A 169 -1.59 -11.10 19.39
CA GLN A 169 -1.96 -9.74 19.78
C GLN A 169 -2.07 -8.80 18.57
N PRO A 170 -2.79 -7.65 18.69
CA PRO A 170 -2.81 -6.61 17.66
C PRO A 170 -1.41 -6.09 17.31
N LEU A 171 -1.25 -5.59 16.07
CA LEU A 171 0.03 -5.02 15.60
C LEU A 171 0.55 -3.90 16.52
N LYS A 172 -0.33 -2.98 16.97
CA LYS A 172 0.05 -1.89 17.89
C LYS A 172 0.65 -2.40 19.20
N GLU A 173 0.09 -3.47 19.77
CA GLU A 173 0.58 -4.05 21.01
C GLU A 173 1.88 -4.85 20.77
N PHE A 174 2.00 -5.54 19.64
CA PHE A 174 3.24 -6.18 19.22
C PHE A 174 4.38 -5.17 19.12
N LEU A 175 4.20 -4.04 18.40
CA LEU A 175 5.22 -2.99 18.27
C LEU A 175 5.60 -2.35 19.62
N LYS A 176 4.60 -2.14 20.49
CA LYS A 176 4.82 -1.65 21.86
C LYS A 176 5.65 -2.61 22.70
N ALA A 177 5.39 -3.92 22.56
CA ALA A 177 6.08 -4.98 23.31
C ALA A 177 7.50 -5.26 22.78
N LEU A 178 7.79 -4.96 21.50
CA LEU A 178 9.12 -5.17 20.93
C LEU A 178 10.22 -4.55 21.81
N ASN A 179 11.36 -5.24 21.89
CA ASN A 179 12.58 -4.71 22.47
C ASN A 179 13.69 -4.73 21.40
N PRO A 180 13.66 -3.79 20.43
CA PRO A 180 14.62 -3.78 19.34
C PRO A 180 16.02 -3.44 19.84
N GLN A 181 17.04 -3.97 19.16
CA GLN A 181 18.42 -3.59 19.41
C GLN A 181 18.62 -2.10 19.08
N PRO A 182 19.58 -1.41 19.72
CA PRO A 182 19.93 -0.03 19.35
C PRO A 182 20.23 0.08 17.86
N GLY A 183 19.71 1.12 17.21
CA GLY A 183 19.90 1.34 15.77
C GLY A 183 18.96 0.52 14.86
N SER A 184 18.13 -0.37 15.42
CA SER A 184 17.13 -1.11 14.62
C SER A 184 16.23 -0.16 13.86
N LYS A 185 15.88 -0.53 12.62
CA LYS A 185 14.94 0.22 11.78
C LYS A 185 13.58 -0.45 11.71
N LEU A 186 12.53 0.36 11.59
CA LEU A 186 11.15 -0.06 11.35
C LEU A 186 10.68 0.54 10.03
N ILE A 187 10.27 -0.30 9.08
CA ILE A 187 9.84 0.14 7.75
C ILE A 187 8.36 -0.24 7.56
N PHE A 188 7.56 0.69 7.04
CA PHE A 188 6.20 0.43 6.58
C PHE A 188 6.18 0.46 5.06
N THR A 189 5.58 -0.56 4.43
CA THR A 189 5.53 -0.67 2.97
C THR A 189 4.25 -1.33 2.50
N GLY A 190 3.87 -1.06 1.26
CA GLY A 190 2.75 -1.64 0.58
C GLY A 190 2.62 -1.08 -0.83
N HIS A 191 1.99 -1.84 -1.72
CA HIS A 191 1.69 -1.48 -3.10
C HIS A 191 0.19 -1.15 -3.24
N SER A 192 -0.18 -0.20 -4.08
CA SER A 192 -1.57 0.14 -4.37
C SER A 192 -2.33 0.59 -3.11
N LEU A 193 -3.38 -0.12 -2.67
CA LEU A 193 -4.05 0.12 -1.38
C LEU A 193 -3.04 0.09 -0.23
N GLY A 194 -2.12 -0.87 -0.19
CA GLY A 194 -1.04 -0.89 0.78
C GLY A 194 -0.12 0.34 0.70
N GLY A 195 -0.01 0.96 -0.48
CA GLY A 195 0.70 2.23 -0.69
C GLY A 195 -0.04 3.44 -0.08
N ILE A 196 -1.37 3.37 0.07
CA ILE A 196 -2.17 4.36 0.83
C ILE A 196 -2.07 4.07 2.33
N LEU A 197 -2.19 2.79 2.70
CA LEU A 197 -2.32 2.37 4.09
C LEU A 197 -0.99 2.41 4.85
N SER A 198 0.14 2.12 4.20
CA SER A 198 1.45 2.10 4.87
C SER A 198 1.86 3.47 5.44
N PRO A 199 1.75 4.61 4.71
CA PRO A 199 2.04 5.91 5.30
C PRO A 199 0.99 6.33 6.33
N THR A 200 -0.29 6.02 6.11
CA THR A 200 -1.36 6.36 7.04
C THR A 200 -1.18 5.63 8.39
N LEU A 201 -0.90 4.32 8.34
CA LEU A 201 -0.62 3.52 9.54
C LEU A 201 0.66 3.96 10.24
N ALA A 202 1.73 4.29 9.49
CA ALA A 202 2.98 4.77 10.06
C ALA A 202 2.79 6.07 10.83
N VAL A 203 2.06 7.05 10.27
CA VAL A 203 1.71 8.31 10.97
C VAL A 203 0.89 8.01 12.21
N ALA A 204 -0.19 7.21 12.10
CA ALA A 204 -1.07 6.89 13.22
C ALA A 204 -0.30 6.26 14.39
N LEU A 205 0.50 5.22 14.13
CA LEU A 205 1.27 4.53 15.15
C LEU A 205 2.38 5.41 15.76
N THR A 206 2.94 6.33 14.98
CA THR A 206 3.99 7.23 15.44
C THR A 206 3.41 8.34 16.33
N VAL A 207 2.32 8.98 15.92
CA VAL A 207 1.61 9.99 16.71
C VAL A 207 1.09 9.36 18.01
N ALA A 208 0.48 8.18 17.95
CA ALA A 208 0.03 7.44 19.12
C ALA A 208 1.16 6.87 20.01
N GLY A 209 2.43 6.96 19.58
CA GLY A 209 3.60 6.58 20.34
C GLY A 209 3.95 5.11 20.34
N PHE A 210 3.36 4.28 19.48
CA PHE A 210 3.68 2.84 19.38
C PHE A 210 5.04 2.56 18.73
N THR A 211 5.61 3.52 17.98
CA THR A 211 6.93 3.41 17.33
C THR A 211 8.05 4.05 18.10
N ARG A 212 7.84 4.48 19.36
CA ARG A 212 8.82 5.26 20.18
C ARG A 212 10.20 4.62 20.25
N LYS A 213 10.26 3.28 20.29
CA LYS A 213 11.52 2.53 20.37
C LYS A 213 12.34 2.58 19.07
N PHE A 214 11.75 3.05 17.99
CA PHE A 214 12.38 3.29 16.68
C PHE A 214 12.50 4.78 16.33
N LYS A 215 12.46 5.66 17.34
CA LYS A 215 12.50 7.12 17.11
C LYS A 215 13.70 7.51 16.22
N GLY A 216 13.41 8.19 15.10
CA GLY A 216 14.42 8.57 14.10
C GLY A 216 14.83 7.44 13.15
N ASN A 217 14.41 6.19 13.40
CA ASN A 217 14.69 5.00 12.60
C ASN A 217 13.44 4.36 11.98
N THR A 218 12.31 5.07 11.99
CA THR A 218 11.11 4.65 11.26
C THR A 218 11.17 5.22 9.85
N LEU A 219 10.96 4.36 8.86
CA LEU A 219 10.97 4.66 7.43
C LEU A 219 9.65 4.19 6.81
N VAL A 220 9.27 4.81 5.69
CA VAL A 220 8.08 4.44 4.94
C VAL A 220 8.44 4.33 3.47
N TYR A 221 8.01 3.24 2.82
CA TYR A 221 8.23 2.98 1.41
C TYR A 221 6.88 2.65 0.72
N PRO A 222 6.02 3.65 0.53
CA PRO A 222 4.75 3.47 -0.15
C PRO A 222 4.96 3.41 -1.66
N ILE A 223 4.25 2.50 -2.34
CA ILE A 223 4.37 2.27 -3.77
C ILE A 223 3.00 2.45 -4.42
N CYS A 224 2.92 3.34 -5.40
CA CYS A 224 1.75 3.70 -6.20
C CYS A 224 0.45 3.96 -5.41
N GLY A 225 0.58 4.47 -4.18
CA GLY A 225 -0.58 4.83 -3.39
C GLY A 225 -1.31 6.05 -3.95
N ALA A 226 -2.65 6.05 -3.90
CA ALA A 226 -3.46 7.25 -4.10
C ALA A 226 -3.33 8.22 -2.92
N SER A 227 -3.95 9.39 -3.04
CA SER A 227 -3.90 10.42 -1.97
C SER A 227 -4.73 10.01 -0.75
N PRO A 228 -4.12 9.82 0.44
CA PRO A 228 -4.85 9.41 1.63
C PRO A 228 -5.66 10.54 2.26
N GLY A 229 -5.26 11.80 2.03
CA GLY A 229 -5.81 12.95 2.72
C GLY A 229 -5.49 14.30 2.05
N ASN A 230 -5.60 15.38 2.83
CA ASN A 230 -5.32 16.74 2.37
C ASN A 230 -3.83 17.12 2.47
N THR A 231 -3.50 18.35 2.08
CA THR A 231 -2.13 18.89 2.13
C THR A 231 -1.55 18.84 3.54
N HIS A 232 -2.32 19.15 4.57
CA HIS A 232 -1.84 19.13 5.95
C HIS A 232 -1.53 17.72 6.47
N PHE A 233 -2.24 16.70 5.98
CA PHE A 233 -1.84 15.32 6.24
C PHE A 233 -0.50 14.99 5.55
N GLY A 234 -0.30 15.48 4.32
CA GLY A 234 0.97 15.34 3.60
C GLY A 234 2.13 16.05 4.31
N GLU A 235 1.90 17.24 4.87
CA GLU A 235 2.87 17.99 5.69
C GLU A 235 3.20 17.25 6.99
N LEU A 236 2.19 16.77 7.73
CA LEU A 236 2.36 15.95 8.93
C LEU A 236 3.19 14.69 8.62
N PHE A 237 2.93 14.02 7.50
CA PHE A 237 3.72 12.88 7.07
C PHE A 237 5.19 13.26 6.81
N GLN A 238 5.46 14.38 6.15
CA GLN A 238 6.82 14.84 5.84
C GLN A 238 7.58 15.29 7.09
N ASP A 239 6.91 15.91 8.06
CA ASP A 239 7.52 16.34 9.33
C ASP A 239 7.95 15.14 10.17
N LEU A 240 7.12 14.10 10.23
CA LEU A 240 7.44 12.85 10.93
C LEU A 240 8.46 11.99 10.18
N PHE A 241 8.40 11.98 8.86
CA PHE A 241 9.21 11.14 7.98
C PHE A 241 9.82 11.98 6.85
N PRO A 242 10.88 12.77 7.14
CA PRO A 242 11.56 13.56 6.11
C PRO A 242 12.15 12.65 5.02
N PRO A 243 12.06 13.04 3.73
CA PRO A 243 12.58 12.26 2.63
C PRO A 243 14.07 11.97 2.75
N ARG A 244 14.48 10.72 2.43
CA ARG A 244 15.88 10.27 2.45
C ARG A 244 16.20 9.47 1.20
N GLY A 245 17.42 9.57 0.68
CA GLY A 245 17.87 8.87 -0.51
C GLY A 245 17.78 9.69 -1.80
N ASP A 246 17.99 9.04 -2.96
CA ASP A 246 18.08 9.66 -4.26
C ASP A 246 16.71 10.08 -4.81
N ILE A 247 16.59 11.35 -5.22
CA ILE A 247 15.34 11.95 -5.70
C ILE A 247 14.89 11.41 -7.08
N SER A 248 15.83 10.90 -7.87
CA SER A 248 15.61 10.53 -9.27
C SER A 248 15.36 9.05 -9.50
N THR A 249 15.31 8.24 -8.42
CA THR A 249 15.21 6.78 -8.51
C THR A 249 14.17 6.21 -7.56
N TYR A 250 13.94 4.89 -7.63
CA TYR A 250 13.16 4.14 -6.64
C TYR A 250 13.85 4.06 -5.26
N ARG A 251 15.11 4.47 -5.13
CA ARG A 251 15.91 4.37 -3.90
C ARG A 251 15.69 5.56 -2.98
N ARG A 252 14.44 5.79 -2.58
CA ARG A 252 14.09 6.91 -1.73
C ARG A 252 13.03 6.54 -0.71
N TRP A 253 13.35 6.76 0.55
CA TRP A 253 12.44 6.59 1.68
C TRP A 253 11.53 7.79 1.89
N ASN A 254 10.38 7.55 2.51
CA ASN A 254 9.46 8.56 3.00
C ASN A 254 8.84 9.41 1.89
N VAL A 255 8.70 8.83 0.73
CA VAL A 255 7.99 9.38 -0.43
C VAL A 255 7.24 8.27 -1.16
N ASN A 256 6.12 8.61 -1.77
CA ASN A 256 5.39 7.66 -2.62
C ASN A 256 6.16 7.41 -3.92
N LEU A 257 6.43 6.17 -4.26
CA LEU A 257 7.02 5.81 -5.56
C LEU A 257 5.92 5.79 -6.61
N VAL A 258 6.00 6.64 -7.62
CA VAL A 258 4.95 6.87 -8.61
C VAL A 258 5.48 6.65 -10.02
N ASN A 259 4.83 5.77 -10.78
CA ASN A 259 4.99 5.70 -12.23
C ASN A 259 4.12 6.77 -12.89
N GLU A 260 4.71 7.60 -13.75
CA GLU A 260 4.02 8.71 -14.45
C GLU A 260 2.81 8.24 -15.26
N LEU A 261 2.83 6.98 -15.73
CA LEU A 261 1.77 6.38 -16.54
C LEU A 261 0.74 5.60 -15.70
N ASP A 262 0.87 5.58 -14.36
CA ASP A 262 -0.06 4.89 -13.48
C ASP A 262 -1.25 5.80 -13.11
N PRO A 263 -2.50 5.35 -13.34
CA PRO A 263 -3.68 6.13 -12.96
C PRO A 263 -3.92 6.19 -11.45
N VAL A 264 -3.47 5.20 -10.67
CA VAL A 264 -3.81 5.11 -9.22
C VAL A 264 -3.24 6.27 -8.41
N PRO A 265 -1.99 6.70 -8.56
CA PRO A 265 -1.48 7.89 -7.88
C PRO A 265 -2.17 9.21 -8.26
N GLN A 266 -2.92 9.24 -9.39
CA GLN A 266 -3.73 10.39 -9.81
C GLN A 266 -5.05 10.50 -9.02
N LEU A 267 -5.48 9.40 -8.35
CA LEU A 267 -6.77 9.30 -7.69
C LEU A 267 -6.89 10.30 -6.54
N TRP A 268 -8.08 10.85 -6.47
CA TRP A 268 -8.62 11.79 -5.49
C TRP A 268 -8.11 13.22 -5.62
N CYS A 269 -6.94 13.44 -6.22
CA CYS A 269 -6.43 14.80 -6.44
C CYS A 269 -7.30 15.53 -7.48
N VAL A 270 -7.89 16.61 -7.06
CA VAL A 270 -8.72 17.49 -7.92
C VAL A 270 -8.10 18.87 -8.12
N ASP A 271 -6.96 19.15 -7.46
CA ASP A 271 -6.24 20.41 -7.63
C ASP A 271 -5.75 20.55 -9.07
N PRO A 272 -6.26 21.53 -9.83
CA PRO A 272 -5.89 21.72 -11.24
C PRO A 272 -4.42 22.10 -11.44
N MET A 273 -3.75 22.61 -10.41
CA MET A 273 -2.33 22.98 -10.44
C MET A 273 -1.42 21.80 -10.03
N GLY A 274 -1.99 20.73 -9.50
CA GLY A 274 -1.25 19.54 -9.09
C GLY A 274 -0.78 18.72 -10.30
N LYS A 275 0.47 18.27 -10.28
CA LYS A 275 1.02 17.38 -11.33
C LYS A 275 0.32 16.03 -11.35
N LEU A 276 -0.04 15.47 -10.17
CA LEU A 276 -0.90 14.30 -10.05
C LEU A 276 -2.33 14.80 -9.89
N ASN A 277 -3.22 14.40 -10.78
CA ASN A 277 -4.59 14.93 -10.84
C ASN A 277 -5.49 13.97 -11.61
N LEU A 278 -6.72 13.82 -11.16
CA LEU A 278 -7.74 13.01 -11.84
C LEU A 278 -7.95 13.38 -13.31
N ASN A 279 -7.73 14.66 -13.67
CA ASN A 279 -7.85 15.11 -15.08
C ASN A 279 -6.79 14.49 -16.01
N ASN A 280 -5.66 14.02 -15.48
CA ASN A 280 -4.60 13.43 -16.29
C ASN A 280 -4.99 12.03 -16.80
N ILE A 281 -5.82 11.31 -16.06
CA ILE A 281 -6.15 9.89 -16.34
C ILE A 281 -6.58 9.64 -17.79
N PRO A 282 -7.48 10.44 -18.41
CA PRO A 282 -7.87 10.23 -19.80
C PRO A 282 -6.76 10.50 -20.84
N HIS A 283 -5.64 11.05 -20.42
CA HIS A 283 -4.54 11.51 -21.29
C HIS A 283 -3.23 10.74 -21.07
N LEU A 284 -3.18 9.80 -20.10
CA LEU A 284 -1.96 9.09 -19.75
C LEU A 284 -1.34 8.30 -20.92
N TYR A 285 -2.16 7.81 -21.84
CA TYR A 285 -1.73 6.92 -22.93
C TYR A 285 -1.91 7.51 -24.33
N GLY A 286 -1.88 8.83 -24.44
CA GLY A 286 -2.07 9.55 -25.69
C GLY A 286 -3.54 9.79 -26.06
N GLU A 287 -3.81 10.04 -27.34
CA GLU A 287 -5.18 10.31 -27.79
C GLU A 287 -6.00 9.03 -27.89
N LEU A 288 -7.02 8.94 -27.03
CA LEU A 288 -7.96 7.82 -27.02
C LEU A 288 -9.06 8.04 -28.11
N PRO A 289 -9.51 6.97 -28.77
CA PRO A 289 -10.72 6.99 -29.59
C PRO A 289 -11.93 7.53 -28.82
N GLN A 290 -12.87 8.13 -29.53
CA GLN A 290 -14.00 8.84 -28.92
C GLN A 290 -14.76 8.01 -27.86
N ALA A 291 -15.04 6.73 -28.13
CA ALA A 291 -15.78 5.85 -27.20
C ALA A 291 -14.98 5.61 -25.90
N ALA A 292 -13.68 5.29 -26.00
CA ALA A 292 -12.79 5.08 -24.86
C ALA A 292 -12.63 6.38 -24.05
N ARG A 293 -12.49 7.52 -24.71
CA ARG A 293 -12.40 8.84 -24.09
C ARG A 293 -13.68 9.20 -23.31
N ILE A 294 -14.86 8.96 -23.90
CA ILE A 294 -16.14 9.18 -23.19
C ILE A 294 -16.24 8.31 -21.95
N TYR A 295 -15.88 7.03 -22.07
CA TYR A 295 -15.88 6.08 -20.94
C TYR A 295 -14.95 6.58 -19.80
N MET A 296 -13.69 6.92 -20.12
CA MET A 296 -12.73 7.41 -19.14
C MET A 296 -13.15 8.73 -18.48
N ASN A 297 -13.66 9.68 -19.27
CA ASN A 297 -14.20 10.92 -18.72
C ASN A 297 -15.40 10.70 -17.79
N SER A 298 -16.23 9.70 -18.05
CA SER A 298 -17.35 9.36 -17.18
C SER A 298 -16.86 8.80 -15.84
N ILE A 299 -15.85 7.92 -15.85
CA ILE A 299 -15.18 7.42 -14.62
C ILE A 299 -14.60 8.60 -13.84
N VAL A 300 -13.80 9.46 -14.47
CA VAL A 300 -13.17 10.60 -13.81
C VAL A 300 -14.20 11.55 -13.19
N ARG A 301 -15.34 11.79 -13.86
CA ARG A 301 -16.45 12.59 -13.28
C ARG A 301 -17.01 11.95 -12.01
N CYS A 302 -17.25 10.64 -12.00
CA CYS A 302 -17.70 9.93 -10.79
C CYS A 302 -16.70 10.01 -9.65
N LEU A 303 -15.39 9.84 -9.95
CA LEU A 303 -14.33 9.93 -8.95
C LEU A 303 -14.22 11.34 -8.35
N LYS A 304 -14.30 12.38 -9.21
CA LYS A 304 -14.33 13.78 -8.75
C LYS A 304 -15.54 14.08 -7.85
N ALA A 305 -16.73 13.62 -8.25
CA ALA A 305 -17.92 13.82 -7.44
C ALA A 305 -17.76 13.22 -6.04
N ARG A 306 -17.17 12.02 -5.93
CA ARG A 306 -16.88 11.38 -4.63
C ARG A 306 -15.85 12.17 -3.82
N ALA A 307 -14.73 12.57 -4.41
CA ALA A 307 -13.71 13.36 -3.72
C ALA A 307 -14.27 14.71 -3.24
N THR A 308 -15.05 15.40 -4.08
CA THR A 308 -15.66 16.69 -3.75
C THR A 308 -16.73 16.57 -2.67
N ALA A 309 -17.47 15.45 -2.60
CA ALA A 309 -18.47 15.22 -1.57
C ALA A 309 -17.91 15.21 -0.14
N SER A 310 -16.61 14.99 0.03
CA SER A 310 -15.92 15.05 1.31
C SER A 310 -15.83 16.47 1.90
N GLY A 311 -16.00 17.52 1.09
CA GLY A 311 -15.72 18.90 1.45
C GLY A 311 -14.23 19.21 1.64
N MET A 312 -13.33 18.25 1.33
CA MET A 312 -11.89 18.35 1.49
C MET A 312 -11.20 18.29 0.10
N MET A 313 -10.10 19.02 -0.06
CA MET A 313 -9.23 18.88 -1.20
C MET A 313 -8.14 17.84 -0.93
N TYR A 314 -8.22 16.70 -1.60
CA TYR A 314 -7.19 15.67 -1.53
C TYR A 314 -5.91 16.12 -2.22
N SER A 315 -4.78 15.83 -1.58
CA SER A 315 -3.44 16.15 -2.08
C SER A 315 -2.56 14.91 -2.07
N PRO A 316 -1.70 14.70 -3.08
CA PRO A 316 -0.79 13.58 -3.09
C PRO A 316 0.26 13.75 -1.98
N LEU A 317 0.70 12.65 -1.38
CA LEU A 317 1.92 12.67 -0.60
C LEU A 317 3.10 13.08 -1.49
N ARG A 318 4.16 13.60 -0.89
CA ARG A 318 5.42 13.81 -1.64
C ARG A 318 5.83 12.51 -2.31
N TYR A 319 6.29 12.58 -3.57
CA TYR A 319 6.57 11.41 -4.39
C TYR A 319 7.88 11.52 -5.15
N SER A 320 8.42 10.37 -5.57
CA SER A 320 9.46 10.21 -6.58
C SER A 320 8.84 9.64 -7.84
N LEU A 321 9.19 10.21 -8.99
CA LEU A 321 8.69 9.76 -10.28
C LEU A 321 9.63 8.70 -10.88
N ILE A 322 9.03 7.65 -11.38
CA ILE A 322 9.63 6.72 -12.32
C ILE A 322 8.80 6.73 -13.60
N ARG A 323 9.37 6.29 -14.70
CA ARG A 323 8.65 6.14 -15.95
C ARG A 323 8.66 4.69 -16.39
N GLY A 324 7.47 4.10 -16.41
CA GLY A 324 7.26 2.77 -16.96
C GLY A 324 7.38 2.75 -18.48
N PRO A 325 7.38 1.55 -19.10
CA PRO A 325 7.42 1.42 -20.55
C PRO A 325 6.16 2.02 -21.18
N GLU A 326 6.35 2.91 -22.14
CA GLU A 326 5.23 3.50 -22.89
C GLU A 326 4.47 2.43 -23.68
N PRO A 327 3.14 2.59 -23.84
CA PRO A 327 2.39 1.74 -24.74
C PRO A 327 2.90 1.94 -26.18
N SER A 328 3.02 0.84 -26.95
CA SER A 328 3.48 0.89 -28.32
C SER A 328 2.52 1.66 -29.26
N SER A 329 1.26 1.79 -28.87
CA SER A 329 0.23 2.60 -29.50
C SER A 329 -0.84 2.97 -28.48
N PRO A 330 -1.58 4.08 -28.67
CA PRO A 330 -2.70 4.42 -27.81
C PRO A 330 -3.75 3.30 -27.79
N PRO A 331 -4.33 2.98 -26.61
CA PRO A 331 -5.41 2.00 -26.48
C PRO A 331 -6.62 2.36 -27.35
N LYS A 332 -7.21 1.37 -28.05
CA LYS A 332 -8.30 1.56 -29.01
C LYS A 332 -9.70 1.46 -28.40
N ASN A 333 -9.84 0.89 -27.24
CA ASN A 333 -11.12 0.67 -26.55
C ASN A 333 -10.93 0.65 -25.04
N ALA A 334 -12.02 0.56 -24.28
CA ALA A 334 -11.98 0.55 -22.82
C ALA A 334 -11.22 -0.67 -22.24
N GLU A 335 -11.30 -1.82 -22.89
CA GLU A 335 -10.64 -3.04 -22.44
C GLU A 335 -9.12 -2.90 -22.55
N GLU A 336 -8.63 -2.36 -23.67
CA GLU A 336 -7.21 -2.06 -23.85
C GLU A 336 -6.71 -0.99 -22.87
N VAL A 337 -7.53 0.01 -22.53
CA VAL A 337 -7.21 1.02 -21.48
C VAL A 337 -7.05 0.34 -20.13
N ILE A 338 -7.95 -0.56 -19.74
CA ILE A 338 -7.89 -1.30 -18.47
C ILE A 338 -6.65 -2.21 -18.44
N ALA A 339 -6.35 -2.89 -19.55
CA ALA A 339 -5.15 -3.72 -19.66
C ALA A 339 -3.86 -2.91 -19.50
N GLU A 340 -3.79 -1.72 -20.11
CA GLU A 340 -2.65 -0.82 -19.94
C GLU A 340 -2.56 -0.27 -18.50
N PHE A 341 -3.69 0.05 -17.85
CA PHE A 341 -3.75 0.39 -16.43
C PHE A 341 -3.08 -0.69 -15.57
N THR A 342 -3.51 -1.93 -15.74
CA THR A 342 -2.97 -3.07 -14.98
C THR A 342 -1.46 -3.21 -15.19
N LYS A 343 -0.99 -3.06 -16.43
CA LYS A 343 0.44 -3.10 -16.76
C LYS A 343 1.21 -1.98 -16.07
N GLN A 344 0.74 -0.74 -16.17
CA GLN A 344 1.41 0.43 -15.60
C GLN A 344 1.35 0.45 -14.07
N HIS A 345 0.27 -0.08 -13.47
CA HIS A 345 0.08 -0.15 -12.03
C HIS A 345 0.85 -1.30 -11.34
N SER A 346 1.24 -2.34 -12.08
CA SER A 346 1.88 -3.52 -11.49
C SER A 346 3.21 -3.82 -12.15
N ARG A 347 3.19 -4.20 -13.43
CA ARG A 347 4.36 -4.71 -14.14
C ARG A 347 5.46 -3.65 -14.29
N ALA A 348 5.10 -2.40 -14.55
CA ALA A 348 6.06 -1.32 -14.72
C ALA A 348 6.91 -1.09 -13.45
N TYR A 349 6.31 -1.17 -12.27
CA TYR A 349 7.07 -1.08 -11.02
C TYR A 349 8.01 -2.28 -10.83
N ASN A 350 7.56 -3.50 -11.15
CA ASN A 350 8.41 -4.68 -11.10
C ASN A 350 9.63 -4.52 -12.01
N GLU A 351 9.43 -4.07 -13.25
CA GLU A 351 10.50 -3.85 -14.22
C GLU A 351 11.50 -2.80 -13.77
N VAL A 352 11.02 -1.67 -13.20
CA VAL A 352 11.90 -0.57 -12.75
C VAL A 352 12.63 -0.91 -11.45
N VAL A 353 11.93 -1.51 -10.47
CA VAL A 353 12.52 -1.76 -9.15
C VAL A 353 13.33 -3.06 -9.15
N LEU A 354 12.80 -4.12 -9.72
CA LEU A 354 13.40 -5.46 -9.64
C LEU A 354 14.19 -5.86 -10.90
N GLY A 355 13.94 -5.19 -12.04
CA GLY A 355 14.53 -5.59 -13.31
C GLY A 355 14.10 -7.01 -13.71
N SER A 356 15.05 -7.92 -13.80
CA SER A 356 14.79 -9.33 -14.13
C SER A 356 14.58 -10.24 -12.90
N ALA A 357 14.59 -9.70 -11.68
CA ALA A 357 14.39 -10.51 -10.49
C ALA A 357 12.95 -11.07 -10.44
N PRO A 358 12.77 -12.33 -10.04
CA PRO A 358 11.45 -12.95 -9.99
C PRO A 358 10.59 -12.34 -8.86
N THR A 359 9.27 -12.37 -9.04
CA THR A 359 8.29 -11.89 -8.06
C THR A 359 7.51 -13.04 -7.41
N PRO A 360 7.00 -12.87 -6.18
CA PRO A 360 6.13 -13.84 -5.52
C PRO A 360 4.87 -14.10 -6.36
N GLY A 361 4.53 -15.37 -6.55
CA GLY A 361 3.28 -15.76 -7.22
C GLY A 361 2.13 -15.97 -6.24
N SER A 362 0.89 -15.92 -6.74
CA SER A 362 -0.31 -16.22 -5.97
C SER A 362 -0.32 -17.66 -5.44
N LEU A 363 -0.82 -17.85 -4.22
CA LEU A 363 -1.05 -19.18 -3.62
C LEU A 363 -2.01 -20.02 -4.46
N ARG A 364 -3.00 -19.40 -5.13
CA ARG A 364 -3.92 -20.10 -6.03
C ARG A 364 -3.18 -20.90 -7.12
N GLN A 365 -2.12 -20.36 -7.68
CA GLN A 365 -1.31 -21.06 -8.70
C GLN A 365 -0.52 -22.23 -8.09
N ARG A 366 -0.06 -22.12 -6.85
CA ARG A 366 0.66 -23.21 -6.15
C ARG A 366 -0.26 -24.40 -5.87
N PHE A 367 -1.48 -24.18 -5.40
CA PHE A 367 -2.44 -25.26 -5.09
C PHE A 367 -3.00 -25.96 -6.33
N THR A 368 -3.21 -25.24 -7.44
CA THR A 368 -3.63 -25.82 -8.72
C THR A 368 -2.54 -26.73 -9.29
N ARG A 369 -1.25 -26.41 -9.13
CA ARG A 369 -0.14 -27.27 -9.54
C ARG A 369 -0.03 -28.53 -8.69
N VAL A 370 -0.21 -28.44 -7.38
CA VAL A 370 -0.17 -29.61 -6.47
C VAL A 370 -1.32 -30.59 -6.75
N ARG A 371 -2.53 -30.09 -7.07
CA ARG A 371 -3.65 -30.97 -7.50
C ARG A 371 -3.38 -31.66 -8.83
N ARG A 372 -2.76 -30.97 -9.81
CA ARG A 372 -2.41 -31.56 -11.11
C ARG A 372 -1.23 -32.54 -11.06
N SER A 373 -0.37 -32.49 -10.06
CA SER A 373 0.72 -33.44 -9.87
C SER A 373 0.33 -34.68 -9.05
N ARG A 374 -0.93 -34.73 -8.52
CA ARG A 374 -1.48 -35.87 -7.78
C ARG A 374 -2.60 -36.60 -8.54
N LEU A 375 -2.90 -36.18 -9.77
CA LEU A 375 -3.72 -36.87 -10.77
C LEU A 375 -2.84 -37.39 -11.90
#